data_d04b6ae84ee5bc51ef3d48f25713dfd1
#
_entry.id   d04b6ae84ee5bc51ef3d48f25713dfd1
#
_cell.length_a   1.000
_cell.length_b   1.000
_cell.length_c   1.000
_cell.angle_alpha   90.00
_cell.angle_beta   90.00
_cell.angle_gamma   90.00
#
_symmetry.space_group_name_H-M   'P 1'
#
loop_
_entity.id
_entity.type
_entity.pdbx_description
1 polymer ?
#
loop_
_entity_poly.entity_id
_entity_poly.type
_entity_poly.pdbx_seq_one_letter_code
_entity_poly.pdbx_strand_id
1 'polypeptide(L)'
;MFNINNAARNVLEIIANAARSDTNGDYRIRLYTIGMGELVRYNLGTMPEKPEDILMRIANDKRSPDFNTDQLEGKYYFAATGADVSTAFQALQNEIIRLSK
;
A
#
# COMPACT_ATOMS: atom_id res chain seq x y z
N MET A 1 3.56 -8.04 25.10
CA MET A 1 3.60 -6.59 25.27
C MET A 1 2.87 -5.93 24.10
N PHE A 2 1.95 -5.03 24.38
CA PHE A 2 1.24 -4.29 23.34
C PHE A 2 2.21 -3.36 22.60
N ASN A 3 2.24 -3.46 21.27
CA ASN A 3 3.09 -2.66 20.43
C ASN A 3 2.24 -1.65 19.66
N ILE A 4 2.46 -0.36 19.89
CA ILE A 4 1.70 0.71 19.25
C ILE A 4 1.81 0.64 17.74
N ASN A 5 2.99 0.31 17.24
CA ASN A 5 3.21 0.18 15.79
C ASN A 5 2.38 -0.96 15.19
N ASN A 6 2.28 -2.08 15.90
CA ASN A 6 1.46 -3.21 15.43
C ASN A 6 -0.01 -2.87 15.48
N ALA A 7 -0.45 -2.14 16.51
CA ALA A 7 -1.83 -1.70 16.63
C ALA A 7 -2.20 -0.74 15.50
N ALA A 8 -1.33 0.24 15.21
CA ALA A 8 -1.55 1.19 14.13
C ALA A 8 -1.62 0.47 12.78
N ARG A 9 -0.71 -0.49 12.56
CA ARG A 9 -0.71 -1.30 11.35
C ARG A 9 -2.02 -2.06 11.20
N ASN A 10 -2.48 -2.71 12.25
CA ASN A 10 -3.70 -3.51 12.20
C ASN A 10 -4.93 -2.66 11.89
N VAL A 11 -5.04 -1.47 12.50
CA VAL A 11 -6.13 -0.55 12.24
C VAL A 11 -6.07 -0.08 10.78
N LEU A 12 -4.90 0.27 10.29
CA LEU A 12 -4.74 0.74 8.91
C LEU A 12 -5.12 -0.35 7.91
N GLU A 13 -4.72 -1.59 8.17
CA GLU A 13 -5.06 -2.70 7.29
C GLU A 13 -6.56 -3.00 7.30
N ILE A 14 -7.21 -2.90 8.45
CA ILE A 14 -8.66 -3.08 8.56
C ILE A 14 -9.38 -2.01 7.75
N ILE A 15 -8.96 -0.75 7.88
CA ILE A 15 -9.58 0.36 7.14
C ILE A 15 -9.36 0.19 5.64
N ALA A 16 -8.15 -0.16 5.23
CA ALA A 16 -7.83 -0.36 3.82
C ALA A 16 -8.66 -1.49 3.21
N ASN A 17 -8.76 -2.60 3.93
CA ASN A 17 -9.55 -3.73 3.46
C ASN A 17 -11.03 -3.37 3.37
N ALA A 18 -11.56 -2.63 4.34
CA ALA A 18 -12.94 -2.18 4.31
C ALA A 18 -13.21 -1.26 3.12
N ALA A 19 -12.28 -0.34 2.84
CA ALA A 19 -12.41 0.57 1.70
C ALA A 19 -12.42 -0.20 0.37
N ARG A 20 -11.50 -1.16 0.21
CA ARG A 20 -11.43 -1.94 -1.02
C ARG A 20 -12.61 -2.89 -1.19
N SER A 21 -13.24 -3.28 -0.08
CA SER A 21 -14.37 -4.21 -0.10
C SER A 21 -15.72 -3.53 -0.29
N ASP A 22 -15.73 -2.19 -0.28
CA ASP A 22 -16.98 -1.44 -0.40
C ASP A 22 -17.54 -1.58 -1.81
N THR A 23 -18.71 -2.16 -1.91
CA THR A 23 -19.41 -2.37 -3.18
C THR A 23 -20.78 -1.69 -3.20
N ASN A 24 -21.05 -0.85 -2.20
CA ASN A 24 -22.38 -0.21 -2.07
C ASN A 24 -22.61 0.93 -3.05
N GLY A 25 -21.58 1.38 -3.73
CA GLY A 25 -21.68 2.44 -4.72
C GLY A 25 -21.33 1.96 -6.10
N ASP A 26 -21.48 2.85 -7.08
CA ASP A 26 -21.07 2.58 -8.47
C ASP A 26 -19.56 2.61 -8.63
N TYR A 27 -18.84 3.04 -7.60
CA TYR A 27 -17.40 3.22 -7.66
C TYR A 27 -16.70 2.29 -6.68
N ARG A 28 -15.67 1.62 -7.17
CA ARG A 28 -14.78 0.82 -6.35
C ARG A 28 -13.56 1.65 -5.98
N ILE A 29 -12.99 1.38 -4.82
CA ILE A 29 -11.83 2.11 -4.31
C ILE A 29 -10.56 1.33 -4.63
N ARG A 30 -9.61 2.03 -5.27
CA ARG A 30 -8.27 1.51 -5.55
C ARG A 30 -7.29 2.30 -4.70
N LEU A 31 -6.42 1.61 -3.99
CA LEU A 31 -5.45 2.24 -3.10
C LEU A 31 -4.05 2.16 -3.68
N TYR A 32 -3.29 3.21 -3.48
CA TYR A 32 -1.88 3.27 -3.85
C TYR A 32 -1.07 3.68 -2.63
N THR A 33 0.11 3.10 -2.47
CA THR A 33 1.00 3.43 -1.35
C THR A 33 2.37 3.81 -1.87
N ILE A 34 3.05 4.69 -1.13
CA ILE A 34 4.43 5.09 -1.43
C ILE A 34 5.25 4.92 -0.15
N GLY A 35 6.28 4.09 -0.24
CA GLY A 35 7.24 3.94 0.86
C GLY A 35 8.44 4.85 0.62
N MET A 36 8.82 5.60 1.64
CA MET A 36 9.93 6.56 1.54
C MET A 36 11.10 6.14 2.40
N GLY A 37 12.29 6.18 1.82
CA GLY A 37 13.53 5.90 2.53
C GLY A 37 13.84 4.40 2.63
N GLU A 38 15.10 4.09 2.86
CA GLU A 38 15.56 2.69 2.88
C GLU A 38 14.99 1.86 4.03
N LEU A 39 14.56 2.52 5.12
CA LEU A 39 14.07 1.80 6.30
C LEU A 39 12.81 0.99 6.01
N VAL A 40 12.03 1.33 4.97
CA VAL A 40 10.84 0.55 4.62
C VAL A 40 11.19 -0.84 4.09
N ARG A 41 12.44 -1.07 3.71
CA ARG A 41 12.92 -2.34 3.18
C ARG A 41 13.52 -3.26 4.23
N TYR A 42 13.53 -2.83 5.50
CA TYR A 42 14.13 -3.60 6.59
C TYR A 42 13.11 -3.81 7.70
N ASN A 43 13.24 -4.94 8.37
CA ASN A 43 12.43 -5.19 9.55
C ASN A 43 12.81 -4.18 10.64
N LEU A 44 11.82 -3.54 11.25
CA LEU A 44 12.03 -2.55 12.29
C LEU A 44 11.76 -3.17 13.65
N GLY A 45 12.77 -3.14 14.52
CA GLY A 45 12.65 -3.69 15.86
C GLY A 45 12.26 -5.16 15.84
N THR A 46 11.17 -5.49 16.53
CA THR A 46 10.67 -6.87 16.64
C THR A 46 9.59 -7.19 15.62
N MET A 47 9.33 -6.30 14.64
CA MET A 47 8.31 -6.55 13.64
C MET A 47 8.71 -7.69 12.73
N PRO A 48 7.83 -8.68 12.51
CA PRO A 48 8.14 -9.82 11.64
C PRO A 48 8.11 -9.48 10.15
N GLU A 49 7.53 -8.34 9.79
CA GLU A 49 7.39 -7.92 8.40
C GLU A 49 8.13 -6.62 8.15
N LYS A 50 8.57 -6.45 6.90
CA LYS A 50 9.11 -5.16 6.46
C LYS A 50 7.96 -4.19 6.24
N PRO A 51 8.17 -2.88 6.49
CA PRO A 51 7.13 -1.89 6.17
C PRO A 51 6.67 -1.94 4.71
N GLU A 52 7.56 -2.22 3.76
CA GLU A 52 7.14 -2.30 2.36
C GLU A 52 6.17 -3.45 2.09
N ASP A 53 6.29 -4.57 2.81
CA ASP A 53 5.36 -5.68 2.67
C ASP A 53 3.96 -5.28 3.14
N ILE A 54 3.91 -4.49 4.21
CA ILE A 54 2.65 -3.97 4.74
C ILE A 54 2.03 -2.99 3.74
N LEU A 55 2.84 -2.11 3.15
CA LEU A 55 2.36 -1.14 2.17
C LEU A 55 1.84 -1.81 0.90
N MET A 56 2.50 -2.89 0.46
CA MET A 56 2.01 -3.68 -0.67
C MET A 56 0.66 -4.32 -0.36
N ARG A 57 0.49 -4.83 0.85
CA ARG A 57 -0.77 -5.45 1.25
C ARG A 57 -1.90 -4.41 1.35
N ILE A 58 -1.60 -3.22 1.88
CA ILE A 58 -2.57 -2.12 1.97
C ILE A 58 -3.06 -1.72 0.58
N ALA A 59 -2.17 -1.65 -0.38
CA ALA A 59 -2.51 -1.27 -1.75
C ALA A 59 -3.12 -2.42 -2.55
N ASN A 60 -3.12 -3.63 -2.02
CA ASN A 60 -3.50 -4.83 -2.76
C ASN A 60 -2.66 -4.98 -4.02
N ASP A 61 -1.34 -4.85 -3.87
CA ASP A 61 -0.37 -4.99 -4.95
C ASP A 61 -0.21 -6.47 -5.31
N LYS A 62 -0.12 -6.78 -6.59
CA LYS A 62 0.06 -8.15 -7.07
C LYS A 62 1.30 -8.82 -6.51
N ARG A 63 2.31 -8.04 -6.12
CA ARG A 63 3.55 -8.58 -5.57
C ARG A 63 3.39 -9.06 -4.13
N SER A 64 2.28 -8.71 -3.48
CA SER A 64 1.99 -9.19 -2.13
C SER A 64 1.53 -10.64 -2.18
N PRO A 65 2.02 -11.51 -1.27
CA PRO A 65 1.50 -12.88 -1.17
C PRO A 65 0.03 -12.91 -0.71
N ASP A 66 -0.46 -11.81 -0.15
CA ASP A 66 -1.83 -11.68 0.32
C ASP A 66 -2.74 -10.99 -0.71
N PHE A 67 -2.30 -10.89 -1.96
CA PHE A 67 -3.09 -10.26 -3.01
C PHE A 67 -4.47 -10.89 -3.12
N ASN A 68 -5.51 -10.03 -3.07
CA ASN A 68 -6.90 -10.46 -3.14
C ASN A 68 -7.47 -10.15 -4.53
N THR A 69 -7.77 -11.17 -5.30
CA THR A 69 -8.28 -11.02 -6.67
C THR A 69 -9.70 -10.47 -6.74
N ASP A 70 -10.43 -10.51 -5.62
CA ASP A 70 -11.79 -9.99 -5.56
C ASP A 70 -11.86 -8.49 -5.33
N GLN A 71 -10.72 -7.87 -5.05
CA GLN A 71 -10.60 -6.42 -4.82
C GLN A 71 -9.77 -5.79 -5.92
N LEU A 72 -9.95 -4.49 -6.14
CA LEU A 72 -9.18 -3.78 -7.14
C LEU A 72 -7.70 -3.80 -6.78
N GLU A 73 -6.89 -4.09 -7.79
CA GLU A 73 -5.45 -4.06 -7.66
C GLU A 73 -4.94 -2.62 -7.58
N GLY A 74 -4.20 -2.32 -6.52
CA GLY A 74 -3.44 -1.08 -6.42
C GLY A 74 -1.98 -1.34 -6.66
N LYS A 75 -1.14 -0.41 -6.22
CA LYS A 75 0.30 -0.55 -6.43
C LYS A 75 1.06 0.18 -5.34
N TYR A 76 2.17 -0.42 -4.95
CA TYR A 76 3.14 0.18 -4.04
C TYR A 76 4.31 0.72 -4.85
N TYR A 77 4.74 1.94 -4.54
CA TYR A 77 5.90 2.58 -5.15
C TYR A 77 6.95 2.84 -4.07
N PHE A 78 8.21 2.69 -4.42
CA PHE A 78 9.31 2.95 -3.52
C PHE A 78 10.06 4.21 -3.95
N ALA A 79 10.40 5.06 -2.98
CA ALA A 79 11.19 6.26 -3.19
C ALA A 79 12.32 6.28 -2.17
N ALA A 80 13.55 6.05 -2.62
CA ALA A 80 14.71 5.99 -1.73
C ALA A 80 15.01 7.34 -1.07
N THR A 81 14.79 8.42 -1.79
CA THR A 81 15.07 9.77 -1.33
C THR A 81 13.91 10.70 -1.67
N GLY A 82 13.95 11.93 -1.13
CA GLY A 82 12.94 12.93 -1.47
C GLY A 82 12.87 13.24 -2.97
N ALA A 83 14.00 13.17 -3.67
CA ALA A 83 14.02 13.39 -5.11
C ALA A 83 13.26 12.30 -5.87
N ASP A 84 13.28 11.06 -5.36
CA ASP A 84 12.61 9.94 -5.98
C ASP A 84 11.10 9.97 -5.78
N VAL A 85 10.62 10.75 -4.81
CA VAL A 85 9.17 10.89 -4.55
C VAL A 85 8.47 11.46 -5.77
N SER A 86 9.08 12.43 -6.43
CA SER A 86 8.51 13.04 -7.64
C SER A 86 8.34 11.99 -8.74
N THR A 87 9.36 11.14 -8.92
CA THR A 87 9.31 10.05 -9.91
C THR A 87 8.19 9.05 -9.56
N ALA A 88 8.05 8.73 -8.27
CA ALA A 88 7.01 7.80 -7.82
C ALA A 88 5.61 8.38 -8.07
N PHE A 89 5.41 9.67 -7.79
CA PHE A 89 4.12 10.32 -8.07
C PHE A 89 3.81 10.36 -9.56
N GLN A 90 4.83 10.58 -10.39
CA GLN A 90 4.61 10.57 -11.84
C GLN A 90 4.22 9.18 -12.34
N ALA A 91 4.86 8.14 -11.82
CA ALA A 91 4.49 6.77 -12.15
C ALA A 91 3.05 6.47 -11.73
N LEU A 92 2.66 6.96 -10.55
CA LEU A 92 1.30 6.82 -10.04
C LEU A 92 0.29 7.53 -10.94
N GLN A 93 0.59 8.76 -11.37
CA GLN A 93 -0.28 9.51 -12.28
C GLN A 93 -0.47 8.77 -13.60
N ASN A 94 0.61 8.23 -14.15
CA ASN A 94 0.55 7.47 -15.40
C ASN A 94 -0.31 6.23 -15.24
N GLU A 95 -0.22 5.56 -14.10
CA GLU A 95 -1.04 4.38 -13.80
C GLU A 95 -2.52 4.74 -13.71
N ILE A 96 -2.85 5.84 -13.04
CA ILE A 96 -4.23 6.32 -12.92
C ILE A 96 -4.79 6.66 -14.30
N ILE A 97 -4.02 7.37 -15.13
CA ILE A 97 -4.44 7.73 -16.49
C ILE A 97 -4.66 6.47 -17.32
N ARG A 98 -3.76 5.50 -17.23
CA ARG A 98 -3.88 4.24 -17.97
C ARG A 98 -5.17 3.51 -17.62
N LEU A 99 -5.52 3.49 -16.33
CA LEU A 99 -6.70 2.78 -15.86
C LEU A 99 -8.01 3.53 -16.13
N SER A 100 -7.92 4.83 -16.43
CA SER A 100 -9.11 5.66 -16.70
C SER A 100 -9.58 5.58 -18.16
N LYS A 101 -8.80 4.97 -19.03
CA LYS A 101 -9.11 4.87 -20.45
C LYS A 101 -9.96 3.66 -20.79
#